data_b5a4c1397bf340aecd62fce26cc23884
#
_entry.id   b5a4c1397bf340aecd62fce26cc23884
#
_cell.length_a   1.000
_cell.length_b   1.000
_cell.length_c   1.000
_cell.angle_alpha   90.00
_cell.angle_beta   90.00
_cell.angle_gamma   90.00
#
_symmetry.space_group_name_H-M   'P 1'
#
loop_
_entity.id
_entity.type
_entity.pdbx_description
1 polymer ?
#
loop_
_entity_poly.entity_id
_entity_poly.type
_entity_poly.pdbx_seq_one_letter_code
_entity_poly.pdbx_strand_id
1 'polypeptide(L)'
;MAIPVIVLGEYRHGIGESQHRASYEIWLTGLLRDYMVLDVNEPTTHCYAEISLELKRRGKPIPTNDIWIAALCRQHRLPLLSRDRHFDLVARNKRVGW
;
A
#
# COMPACT_ATOMS: atom_id res chain seq x y z
N MET A 1 3.62 0.74 14.39
CA MET A 1 3.45 1.18 12.98
C MET A 1 3.07 -0.02 12.11
N ALA A 2 2.46 0.23 10.97
CA ALA A 2 1.96 -0.83 10.12
C ALA A 2 2.36 -0.59 8.66
N ILE A 3 2.59 -1.69 7.92
CA ILE A 3 2.92 -1.66 6.50
C ILE A 3 1.99 -2.62 5.74
N PRO A 4 1.32 -2.17 4.67
CA PRO A 4 0.55 -3.08 3.82
C PRO A 4 1.44 -4.14 3.18
N VAL A 5 0.97 -5.38 3.14
CA VAL A 5 1.74 -6.49 2.59
C VAL A 5 2.14 -6.26 1.13
N ILE A 6 1.31 -5.55 0.37
CA ILE A 6 1.61 -5.21 -1.03
C ILE A 6 2.84 -4.31 -1.12
N VAL A 7 2.94 -3.31 -0.23
CA VAL A 7 4.11 -2.42 -0.16
C VAL A 7 5.36 -3.22 0.17
N LEU A 8 5.24 -4.17 1.10
CA LEU A 8 6.36 -5.06 1.43
C LEU A 8 6.81 -5.85 0.20
N GLY A 9 5.86 -6.35 -0.59
CA GLY A 9 6.16 -7.05 -1.84
C GLY A 9 6.92 -6.17 -2.83
N GLU A 10 6.51 -4.92 -2.96
CA GLU A 10 7.18 -3.96 -3.84
C GLU A 10 8.61 -3.66 -3.38
N TYR A 11 8.83 -3.53 -2.06
CA TYR A 11 10.18 -3.37 -1.52
C TYR A 11 11.05 -4.58 -1.81
N ARG A 12 10.53 -5.79 -1.63
CA ARG A 12 11.29 -7.01 -1.90
C ARG A 12 11.66 -7.13 -3.38
N HIS A 13 10.75 -6.73 -4.26
CA HIS A 13 11.02 -6.70 -5.69
C HIS A 13 12.17 -5.73 -6.01
N GLY A 14 12.08 -4.49 -5.52
CA GLY A 14 13.12 -3.48 -5.73
C GLY A 14 14.47 -3.89 -5.15
N ILE A 15 14.48 -4.49 -3.96
CA ILE A 15 15.69 -5.01 -3.33
C ILE A 15 16.32 -6.11 -4.18
N GLY A 16 15.48 -7.01 -4.73
CA GLY A 16 15.94 -8.11 -5.58
C GLY A 16 16.65 -7.65 -6.84
N GLU A 17 16.30 -6.46 -7.34
CA GLU A 17 16.94 -5.87 -8.52
C GLU A 17 18.18 -5.04 -8.17
N SER A 18 18.42 -4.78 -6.90
CA SER A 18 19.50 -3.90 -6.45
C SER A 18 20.86 -4.58 -6.43
N GLN A 19 21.90 -3.82 -6.76
CA GLN A 19 23.29 -4.25 -6.57
C GLN A 19 23.66 -4.34 -5.09
N HIS A 20 22.89 -3.70 -4.20
CA HIS A 20 23.11 -3.70 -2.76
C HIS A 20 22.09 -4.57 -2.03
N ARG A 21 21.65 -5.63 -2.67
CA ARG A 21 20.62 -6.51 -2.18
C ARG A 21 20.84 -6.98 -0.73
N ALA A 22 22.03 -7.47 -0.42
CA ALA A 22 22.31 -7.99 0.91
C ALA A 22 22.12 -6.93 2.01
N SER A 23 22.62 -5.73 1.77
CA SER A 23 22.48 -4.63 2.73
C SER A 23 21.03 -4.23 2.91
N TYR A 24 20.26 -4.15 1.83
CA TYR A 24 18.85 -3.79 1.90
C TYR A 24 18.00 -4.87 2.57
N GLU A 25 18.34 -6.13 2.40
CA GLU A 25 17.62 -7.23 3.06
C GLU A 25 17.82 -7.17 4.58
N ILE A 26 19.03 -6.86 5.02
CA ILE A 26 19.32 -6.65 6.45
C ILE A 26 18.51 -5.47 7.00
N TRP A 27 18.48 -4.36 6.26
CA TRP A 27 17.71 -3.18 6.64
C TRP A 27 16.23 -3.50 6.76
N LEU A 28 15.67 -4.22 5.77
CA LEU A 28 14.24 -4.58 5.77
C LEU A 28 13.90 -5.50 6.93
N THR A 29 14.75 -6.48 7.22
CA THR A 29 14.56 -7.39 8.36
C THR A 29 14.49 -6.60 9.67
N GLY A 30 15.38 -5.62 9.84
CA GLY A 30 15.36 -4.73 11.00
C GLY A 30 14.10 -3.90 11.09
N LEU A 31 13.66 -3.35 9.96
CA LEU A 31 12.43 -2.54 9.88
C LEU A 31 11.21 -3.35 10.31
N LEU A 32 11.09 -4.60 9.83
CA LEU A 32 9.93 -5.44 10.08
C LEU A 32 9.76 -5.86 11.55
N ARG A 33 10.82 -5.73 12.36
CA ARG A 33 10.71 -5.99 13.81
C ARG A 33 9.78 -5.00 14.50
N ASP A 34 9.70 -3.77 13.99
CA ASP A 34 8.92 -2.70 14.60
C ASP A 34 7.61 -2.41 13.87
N TYR A 35 7.34 -3.14 12.80
CA TYR A 35 6.16 -2.92 11.98
C TYR A 35 5.25 -4.13 11.97
N MET A 36 3.95 -3.87 12.04
CA MET A 36 2.93 -4.88 11.81
C MET A 36 2.66 -4.96 10.30
N VAL A 37 2.69 -6.15 9.73
CA VAL A 37 2.32 -6.35 8.33
C VAL A 37 0.81 -6.52 8.24
N LEU A 38 0.17 -5.69 7.41
CA LEU A 38 -1.27 -5.76 7.16
C LEU A 38 -1.53 -6.66 5.97
N ASP A 39 -2.17 -7.79 6.22
CA ASP A 39 -2.48 -8.78 5.19
C ASP A 39 -3.83 -8.48 4.51
N VAL A 40 -3.94 -8.88 3.25
CA VAL A 40 -5.21 -8.84 2.53
C VAL A 40 -6.07 -10.00 3.05
N ASN A 41 -7.29 -9.69 3.46
CA ASN A 41 -8.25 -10.69 3.94
C ASN A 41 -9.65 -10.36 3.41
N GLU A 42 -10.66 -11.13 3.82
CA GLU A 42 -12.01 -10.92 3.32
C GLU A 42 -12.54 -9.50 3.53
N PRO A 43 -12.43 -8.91 4.75
CA PRO A 43 -12.84 -7.51 4.93
C PRO A 43 -12.14 -6.52 4.00
N THR A 44 -10.90 -6.78 3.62
CA THR A 44 -10.17 -5.92 2.67
C THR A 44 -10.89 -5.86 1.32
N THR A 45 -11.53 -6.95 0.91
CA THR A 45 -12.22 -7.00 -0.40
C THR A 45 -13.38 -6.02 -0.48
N HIS A 46 -14.05 -5.75 0.63
CA HIS A 46 -15.12 -4.74 0.66
C HIS A 46 -14.57 -3.35 0.40
N CYS A 47 -13.47 -3.02 1.05
CA CYS A 47 -12.79 -1.73 0.84
C CYS A 47 -12.26 -1.62 -0.59
N TYR A 48 -11.69 -2.69 -1.13
CA TYR A 48 -11.21 -2.74 -2.51
C TYR A 48 -12.34 -2.42 -3.48
N ALA A 49 -13.49 -3.09 -3.33
CA ALA A 49 -14.63 -2.90 -4.22
C ALA A 49 -15.16 -1.48 -4.15
N GLU A 50 -15.27 -0.90 -2.95
CA GLU A 50 -15.70 0.48 -2.77
C GLU A 50 -14.80 1.46 -3.51
N ILE A 51 -13.48 1.32 -3.32
CA ILE A 51 -12.51 2.21 -3.94
C ILE A 51 -12.49 2.03 -5.45
N SER A 52 -12.49 0.79 -5.92
CA SER A 52 -12.47 0.46 -7.35
C SER A 52 -13.69 1.05 -8.07
N LEU A 53 -14.87 0.91 -7.48
CA LEU A 53 -16.11 1.45 -8.06
C LEU A 53 -16.14 2.98 -8.02
N GLU A 54 -15.65 3.56 -6.94
CA GLU A 54 -15.54 5.02 -6.82
C GLU A 54 -14.65 5.59 -7.92
N LEU A 55 -13.49 4.98 -8.16
CA LEU A 55 -12.58 5.41 -9.20
C LEU A 55 -13.16 5.22 -10.59
N LYS A 56 -13.86 4.11 -10.82
CA LYS A 56 -14.53 3.85 -12.09
C LYS A 56 -15.58 4.90 -12.40
N ARG A 57 -16.41 5.28 -11.41
CA ARG A 57 -17.44 6.31 -11.55
C ARG A 57 -16.84 7.67 -11.89
N ARG A 58 -15.65 7.94 -11.40
CA ARG A 58 -14.92 9.19 -11.67
C ARG A 58 -14.16 9.16 -12.99
N GLY A 59 -14.09 8.01 -13.66
CA GLY A 59 -13.26 7.84 -14.85
C GLY A 59 -11.77 8.01 -14.58
N LYS A 60 -11.33 7.65 -13.38
CA LYS A 60 -9.95 7.87 -12.90
C LYS A 60 -9.32 6.56 -12.43
N PRO A 61 -9.05 5.59 -13.34
CA PRO A 61 -8.47 4.32 -12.92
C PRO A 61 -7.05 4.50 -12.40
N ILE A 62 -6.69 3.66 -11.42
CA ILE A 62 -5.31 3.55 -10.92
C ILE A 62 -4.89 2.08 -10.96
N PRO A 63 -3.57 1.79 -10.87
CA PRO A 63 -3.09 0.41 -10.85
C PRO A 63 -3.71 -0.41 -9.73
N THR A 64 -3.94 -1.69 -10.00
CA THR A 64 -4.57 -2.61 -9.05
C THR A 64 -3.85 -2.68 -7.71
N ASN A 65 -2.52 -2.72 -7.72
CA ASN A 65 -1.76 -2.76 -6.48
C ASN A 65 -2.03 -1.54 -5.60
N ASP A 66 -2.16 -0.37 -6.21
CA ASP A 66 -2.44 0.85 -5.48
C ASP A 66 -3.84 0.82 -4.87
N ILE A 67 -4.81 0.17 -5.53
CA ILE A 67 -6.14 -0.02 -4.97
C ILE A 67 -6.07 -0.91 -3.73
N TRP A 68 -5.29 -2.00 -3.76
CA TRP A 68 -5.11 -2.87 -2.60
C TRP A 68 -4.46 -2.15 -1.43
N ILE A 69 -3.45 -1.33 -1.70
CA ILE A 69 -2.78 -0.52 -0.66
C ILE A 69 -3.79 0.44 -0.03
N ALA A 70 -4.56 1.15 -0.85
CA ALA A 70 -5.60 2.06 -0.38
C ALA A 70 -6.68 1.33 0.42
N ALA A 71 -7.06 0.12 -0.02
CA ALA A 71 -8.05 -0.70 0.65
C ALA A 71 -7.58 -1.09 2.07
N LEU A 72 -6.34 -1.50 2.22
CA LEU A 72 -5.77 -1.84 3.52
C LEU A 72 -5.71 -0.62 4.45
N CYS A 73 -5.33 0.53 3.91
CA CYS A 73 -5.32 1.77 4.70
C CYS A 73 -6.72 2.15 5.15
N ARG A 74 -7.72 2.04 4.28
CA ARG A 74 -9.11 2.33 4.63
C ARG A 74 -9.65 1.34 5.67
N GLN A 75 -9.39 0.06 5.48
CA GLN A 75 -9.83 -1.00 6.39
C GLN A 75 -9.33 -0.78 7.81
N HIS A 76 -8.07 -0.40 7.94
CA HIS A 76 -7.43 -0.20 9.24
C HIS A 76 -7.44 1.25 9.72
N ARG A 77 -8.13 2.12 9.00
CA ARG A 77 -8.28 3.56 9.31
C ARG A 77 -6.93 4.25 9.47
N LEU A 78 -6.00 3.93 8.57
CA LEU A 78 -4.66 4.49 8.57
C LEU A 78 -4.51 5.54 7.47
N PRO A 79 -3.68 6.58 7.70
CA PRO A 79 -3.32 7.49 6.63
C PRO A 79 -2.57 6.75 5.54
N LEU A 80 -2.81 7.14 4.29
CA LEU A 80 -2.11 6.57 3.14
C LEU A 80 -0.78 7.28 2.97
N LEU A 81 0.33 6.54 3.13
CA LEU A 81 1.67 7.06 2.91
C LEU A 81 2.07 6.80 1.48
N SER A 82 2.17 7.86 0.67
CA SER A 82 2.55 7.72 -0.72
C SER A 82 3.00 9.06 -1.33
N ARG A 83 3.88 8.95 -2.31
CA ARG A 83 4.23 10.05 -3.20
C ARG A 83 3.43 10.01 -4.49
N ASP A 84 2.66 8.95 -4.69
CA ASP A 84 1.92 8.73 -5.91
C ASP A 84 0.62 9.53 -5.92
N ARG A 85 0.42 10.31 -6.99
CA ARG A 85 -0.78 11.12 -7.18
C ARG A 85 -2.05 10.30 -7.31
N HIS A 86 -1.95 9.02 -7.67
CA HIS A 86 -3.10 8.14 -7.80
C HIS A 86 -3.92 8.10 -6.52
N PHE A 87 -3.27 8.18 -5.37
CA PHE A 87 -3.96 8.09 -4.08
C PHE A 87 -4.81 9.32 -3.77
N ASP A 88 -4.56 10.45 -4.43
CA ASP A 88 -5.40 11.64 -4.27
C ASP A 88 -6.80 11.43 -4.81
N LEU A 89 -7.00 10.41 -5.66
CA LEU A 89 -8.29 10.08 -6.26
C LEU A 89 -9.15 9.23 -5.32
N VAL A 90 -8.61 8.75 -4.22
CA VAL A 90 -9.32 7.90 -3.25
C VAL A 90 -9.91 8.79 -2.16
N ALA A 91 -11.19 9.16 -2.33
CA ALA A 91 -11.83 10.24 -1.58
C ALA A 91 -11.84 10.07 -0.06
N ARG A 92 -11.85 8.86 0.47
CA ARG A 92 -11.94 8.62 1.91
C ARG A 92 -10.60 8.40 2.58
N ASN A 93 -9.54 8.25 1.83
CA ASN A 93 -8.22 8.02 2.38
C ASN A 93 -7.49 9.34 2.52
N LYS A 94 -6.78 9.51 3.63
CA LYS A 94 -5.89 10.65 3.81
C LYS A 94 -4.53 10.28 3.29
N ARG A 95 -3.97 11.14 2.47
CA ARG A 95 -2.61 10.99 2.00
C ARG A 95 -1.67 11.76 2.91
N VAL A 96 -0.60 11.09 3.35
CA VAL A 96 0.49 11.72 4.07
C VAL A 96 1.70 11.70 3.14
N GLY A 97 2.13 12.88 2.70
CA GLY A 97 3.29 13.02 1.82
C GLY A 97 4.60 12.74 2.54
N TRP A 98 5.63 12.46 1.76
CA TRP A 98 6.99 12.26 2.26
C TRP A 98 8.05 12.69 1.26
#